data_7b69833e26c162011bd3710f12c10c98
#
_entry.id   7b69833e26c162011bd3710f12c10c98
#
_cell.length_a   1.000
_cell.length_b   1.000
_cell.length_c   1.000
_cell.angle_alpha   90.00
_cell.angle_beta   90.00
_cell.angle_gamma   90.00
#
_symmetry.space_group_name_H-M   'P 1'
#
loop_
_entity.id
_entity.type
_entity.pdbx_description
1 polymer ?
#
loop_
_entity_poly.entity_id
_entity_poly.type
_entity_poly.pdbx_seq_one_letter_code
_entity_poly.pdbx_strand_id
1 'polypeptide(L)'
;MVNLKKLCVGALLATTICGMGALTQSAEAGKIEDVQARGILLVGSTGDYKPMSYLNKETGKYEGFDVEVAELLAQSLGVKVQYVPTTWKTLQADTMAGKFDIAMCGVTRTFAREQKMNMSHGYLTFGKTILCRKADAKKFTSEADLNKKSVRVMVNPGGTNEKFALSNLPNCTLLVHPQNAEIPALIAEGKADVMITETMEARRYVRDDARLAAPLLDDPFTKNHFGILMAKGDQDWLNYVNFFMEEKDMDGTLDKLEDQYIK
;
A
#
# COMPACT_ATOMS: atom_id res chain seq x y z
N MET A 1 89.16 -38.24 31.60
CA MET A 1 88.08 -38.58 32.55
C MET A 1 87.01 -37.48 32.43
N VAL A 2 86.00 -37.69 31.72
CA VAL A 2 84.71 -37.00 31.93
C VAL A 2 83.65 -37.77 31.10
N ASN A 3 82.59 -38.20 31.75
CA ASN A 3 81.51 -39.03 31.25
C ASN A 3 80.53 -38.24 30.44
N LEU A 4 80.20 -38.75 29.25
CA LEU A 4 79.17 -38.13 28.37
C LEU A 4 77.87 -38.92 28.57
N LYS A 5 76.88 -38.34 29.25
CA LYS A 5 75.55 -38.88 29.35
C LYS A 5 74.73 -38.36 28.21
N LYS A 6 74.18 -39.29 27.40
CA LYS A 6 73.27 -39.04 26.32
C LYS A 6 71.88 -38.63 26.88
N LEU A 7 71.38 -37.50 26.41
CA LEU A 7 70.00 -37.06 26.68
C LEU A 7 69.14 -37.29 25.43
N CYS A 8 68.24 -38.20 25.49
CA CYS A 8 67.25 -38.39 24.44
C CYS A 8 66.11 -37.35 24.63
N VAL A 9 65.93 -36.49 23.65
CA VAL A 9 64.78 -35.58 23.60
C VAL A 9 63.75 -36.23 22.73
N GLY A 10 62.66 -36.71 23.36
CA GLY A 10 61.46 -37.15 22.67
C GLY A 10 60.65 -35.97 22.19
N ALA A 11 60.45 -35.87 20.89
CA ALA A 11 59.52 -34.87 20.30
C ALA A 11 58.09 -35.36 20.38
N LEU A 12 57.28 -34.77 21.23
CA LEU A 12 55.82 -34.94 21.24
C LEU A 12 55.21 -34.11 20.12
N LEU A 13 54.75 -34.73 19.05
CA LEU A 13 53.87 -34.08 18.05
C LEU A 13 52.47 -33.92 18.66
N ALA A 14 52.11 -32.72 19.05
CA ALA A 14 50.73 -32.38 19.38
C ALA A 14 50.01 -32.04 18.08
N THR A 15 49.20 -32.97 17.57
CA THR A 15 48.25 -32.73 16.48
C THR A 15 47.06 -31.95 17.02
N THR A 16 47.07 -30.61 16.77
CA THR A 16 45.92 -29.74 17.00
C THR A 16 44.90 -30.03 15.89
N ILE A 17 43.88 -30.78 16.18
CA ILE A 17 42.71 -30.90 15.32
C ILE A 17 41.88 -29.62 15.50
N CYS A 18 42.07 -28.65 14.59
CA CYS A 18 41.16 -27.53 14.42
C CYS A 18 39.84 -28.11 13.90
N GLY A 19 38.90 -28.34 14.82
CA GLY A 19 37.50 -28.60 14.49
C GLY A 19 36.95 -27.30 13.86
N MET A 20 36.88 -27.25 12.54
CA MET A 20 36.02 -26.30 11.82
C MET A 20 34.60 -26.70 12.13
N GLY A 21 34.04 -26.18 13.21
CA GLY A 21 32.61 -26.14 13.43
C GLY A 21 32.00 -25.35 12.28
N ALA A 22 31.43 -26.04 11.29
CA ALA A 22 30.57 -25.39 10.32
C ALA A 22 29.43 -24.74 11.13
N LEU A 23 29.50 -23.44 11.32
CA LEU A 23 28.34 -22.64 11.69
C LEU A 23 27.36 -22.81 10.54
N THR A 24 26.47 -23.79 10.65
CA THR A 24 25.26 -23.84 9.84
C THR A 24 24.44 -22.63 10.28
N GLN A 25 24.67 -21.51 9.63
CA GLN A 25 23.76 -20.38 9.67
C GLN A 25 22.48 -20.93 9.05
N SER A 26 21.51 -21.33 9.89
CA SER A 26 20.16 -21.57 9.40
C SER A 26 19.71 -20.29 8.74
N ALA A 27 19.58 -20.29 7.42
CA ALA A 27 18.94 -19.19 6.72
C ALA A 27 17.61 -18.96 7.43
N GLU A 28 17.41 -17.78 7.96
CA GLU A 28 16.10 -17.38 8.48
C GLU A 28 15.11 -17.60 7.33
N ALA A 29 14.02 -18.32 7.57
CA ALA A 29 13.02 -18.59 6.55
C ALA A 29 12.53 -17.23 6.02
N GLY A 30 12.49 -17.07 4.69
CA GLY A 30 12.02 -15.83 4.08
C GLY A 30 10.50 -15.68 4.23
N LYS A 31 9.98 -14.54 3.86
CA LYS A 31 8.55 -14.24 3.96
C LYS A 31 7.69 -15.20 3.14
N ILE A 32 8.19 -15.69 2.00
CA ILE A 32 7.49 -16.67 1.15
C ILE A 32 7.24 -17.95 1.94
N GLU A 33 8.30 -18.51 2.55
CA GLU A 33 8.23 -19.73 3.34
C GLU A 33 7.35 -19.57 4.58
N ASP A 34 7.42 -18.44 5.25
CA ASP A 34 6.57 -18.09 6.40
C ASP A 34 5.09 -18.07 6.04
N VAL A 35 4.74 -17.43 4.92
CA VAL A 35 3.36 -17.33 4.41
C VAL A 35 2.85 -18.71 4.01
N GLN A 36 3.67 -19.51 3.30
CA GLN A 36 3.30 -20.87 2.87
C GLN A 36 3.15 -21.81 4.07
N ALA A 37 4.08 -21.79 5.03
CA ALA A 37 4.00 -22.60 6.24
C ALA A 37 2.77 -22.27 7.10
N ARG A 38 2.40 -21.00 7.18
CA ARG A 38 1.19 -20.53 7.86
C ARG A 38 -0.09 -20.87 7.10
N GLY A 39 -0.03 -21.05 5.78
CA GLY A 39 -1.18 -21.30 4.89
C GLY A 39 -2.08 -20.07 4.70
N ILE A 40 -1.62 -18.88 5.07
CA ILE A 40 -2.39 -17.64 5.07
C ILE A 40 -1.50 -16.47 4.65
N LEU A 41 -1.97 -15.66 3.69
CA LEU A 41 -1.44 -14.34 3.37
C LEU A 41 -2.21 -13.30 4.18
N LEU A 42 -1.53 -12.56 5.06
CA LEU A 42 -2.11 -11.46 5.81
C LEU A 42 -2.08 -10.18 4.97
N VAL A 43 -3.25 -9.61 4.69
CA VAL A 43 -3.40 -8.42 3.83
C VAL A 43 -3.95 -7.25 4.65
N GLY A 44 -3.15 -6.22 4.86
CA GLY A 44 -3.58 -4.97 5.49
C GLY A 44 -4.47 -4.17 4.55
N SER A 45 -5.68 -3.82 5.01
CA SER A 45 -6.61 -3.02 4.23
C SER A 45 -7.37 -2.04 5.10
N THR A 46 -7.60 -0.81 4.58
CA THR A 46 -8.42 0.20 5.25
C THR A 46 -9.91 -0.04 5.06
N GLY A 47 -10.31 -0.75 4.01
CA GLY A 47 -11.71 -1.10 3.72
C GLY A 47 -12.64 0.09 3.47
N ASP A 48 -12.09 1.26 3.15
CA ASP A 48 -12.85 2.50 3.00
C ASP A 48 -12.57 3.23 1.67
N TYR A 49 -11.96 2.54 0.69
CA TYR A 49 -11.50 3.16 -0.55
C TYR A 49 -12.01 2.41 -1.79
N LYS A 50 -13.23 2.76 -2.25
CA LYS A 50 -13.77 2.29 -3.53
C LYS A 50 -13.04 2.96 -4.71
N PRO A 51 -12.77 2.23 -5.80
CA PRO A 51 -13.06 0.82 -6.05
C PRO A 51 -11.91 -0.14 -5.68
N MET A 52 -10.86 0.32 -5.00
CA MET A 52 -9.66 -0.45 -4.73
C MET A 52 -9.86 -1.50 -3.64
N SER A 53 -10.33 -1.08 -2.45
CA SER A 53 -10.64 -1.97 -1.34
C SER A 53 -11.74 -1.37 -0.46
N TYR A 54 -12.84 -2.08 -0.33
CA TYR A 54 -14.01 -1.65 0.42
C TYR A 54 -14.57 -2.80 1.25
N LEU A 55 -14.79 -2.56 2.54
CA LEU A 55 -15.47 -3.51 3.41
C LEU A 55 -16.99 -3.31 3.28
N ASN A 56 -17.64 -4.26 2.64
CA ASN A 56 -19.09 -4.30 2.55
C ASN A 56 -19.68 -4.63 3.94
N LYS A 57 -20.36 -3.66 4.54
CA LYS A 57 -20.89 -3.78 5.91
C LYS A 57 -22.04 -4.80 6.03
N GLU A 58 -22.74 -5.08 4.93
CA GLU A 58 -23.85 -6.04 4.91
C GLU A 58 -23.35 -7.49 4.87
N THR A 59 -22.30 -7.74 4.07
CA THR A 59 -21.75 -9.09 3.87
C THR A 59 -20.57 -9.39 4.78
N GLY A 60 -19.93 -8.36 5.35
CA GLY A 60 -18.68 -8.46 6.10
C GLY A 60 -17.46 -8.80 5.22
N LYS A 61 -17.57 -8.73 3.89
CA LYS A 61 -16.51 -9.07 2.94
C LYS A 61 -15.82 -7.84 2.40
N TYR A 62 -14.53 -7.98 2.14
CA TYR A 62 -13.79 -6.99 1.34
C TYR A 62 -14.09 -7.22 -0.15
N GLU A 63 -14.17 -6.14 -0.90
CA GLU A 63 -14.49 -6.11 -2.33
C GLU A 63 -13.63 -5.03 -3.02
N GLY A 64 -13.24 -5.24 -4.27
CA GLY A 64 -12.54 -4.24 -5.09
C GLY A 64 -11.34 -4.80 -5.84
N PHE A 65 -10.73 -3.95 -6.65
CA PHE A 65 -9.58 -4.31 -7.51
C PHE A 65 -8.43 -4.94 -6.70
N ASP A 66 -7.96 -4.25 -5.66
CA ASP A 66 -6.85 -4.73 -4.83
C ASP A 66 -7.20 -6.01 -4.06
N VAL A 67 -8.49 -6.21 -3.77
CA VAL A 67 -8.98 -7.43 -3.10
C VAL A 67 -8.82 -8.63 -4.03
N GLU A 68 -9.24 -8.52 -5.28
CA GLU A 68 -9.10 -9.59 -6.28
C GLU A 68 -7.61 -9.90 -6.56
N VAL A 69 -6.78 -8.86 -6.69
CA VAL A 69 -5.33 -9.05 -6.90
C VAL A 69 -4.69 -9.76 -5.70
N ALA A 70 -5.09 -9.44 -4.47
CA ALA A 70 -4.60 -10.10 -3.27
C ALA A 70 -5.01 -11.58 -3.21
N GLU A 71 -6.24 -11.91 -3.61
CA GLU A 71 -6.71 -13.30 -3.70
C GLU A 71 -5.90 -14.09 -4.75
N LEU A 72 -5.61 -13.50 -5.90
CA LEU A 72 -4.78 -14.11 -6.94
C LEU A 72 -3.33 -14.31 -6.48
N LEU A 73 -2.76 -13.35 -5.74
CA LEU A 73 -1.43 -13.48 -5.15
C LEU A 73 -1.39 -14.63 -4.12
N ALA A 74 -2.39 -14.72 -3.25
CA ALA A 74 -2.48 -15.82 -2.30
C ALA A 74 -2.64 -17.17 -3.01
N GLN A 75 -3.42 -17.24 -4.07
CA GLN A 75 -3.57 -18.43 -4.91
C GLN A 75 -2.24 -18.87 -5.53
N SER A 76 -1.41 -17.92 -6.01
CA SER A 76 -0.08 -18.24 -6.57
C SER A 76 0.88 -18.83 -5.52
N LEU A 77 0.68 -18.50 -4.24
CA LEU A 77 1.42 -19.04 -3.10
C LEU A 77 0.83 -20.36 -2.55
N GLY A 78 -0.35 -20.77 -3.02
CA GLY A 78 -1.08 -21.93 -2.51
C GLY A 78 -1.71 -21.72 -1.13
N VAL A 79 -2.03 -20.50 -0.76
CA VAL A 79 -2.56 -20.10 0.56
C VAL A 79 -3.89 -19.35 0.45
N LYS A 80 -4.53 -19.05 1.60
CA LYS A 80 -5.75 -18.23 1.69
C LYS A 80 -5.41 -16.81 2.11
N VAL A 81 -6.29 -15.85 1.79
CA VAL A 81 -6.20 -14.48 2.29
C VAL A 81 -6.87 -14.35 3.66
N GLN A 82 -6.24 -13.58 4.53
CA GLN A 82 -6.87 -13.02 5.72
C GLN A 82 -6.64 -11.51 5.75
N TYR A 83 -7.71 -10.73 5.71
CA TYR A 83 -7.63 -9.29 5.80
C TYR A 83 -7.40 -8.84 7.25
N VAL A 84 -6.45 -7.92 7.44
CA VAL A 84 -6.12 -7.29 8.71
C VAL A 84 -6.54 -5.83 8.64
N PRO A 85 -7.56 -5.40 9.41
CA PRO A 85 -7.99 -4.00 9.39
C PRO A 85 -6.89 -3.06 9.82
N THR A 86 -6.72 -1.96 9.09
CA THR A 86 -5.82 -0.84 9.42
C THR A 86 -6.51 0.48 9.08
N THR A 87 -5.83 1.60 9.29
CA THR A 87 -6.31 2.94 8.92
C THR A 87 -5.24 3.69 8.16
N TRP A 88 -5.63 4.69 7.36
CA TRP A 88 -4.65 5.53 6.65
C TRP A 88 -3.62 6.17 7.60
N LYS A 89 -4.03 6.47 8.83
CA LYS A 89 -3.15 7.04 9.87
C LYS A 89 -2.13 6.02 10.39
N THR A 90 -2.51 4.75 10.54
CA THR A 90 -1.66 3.71 11.14
C THR A 90 -0.99 2.80 10.12
N LEU A 91 -1.41 2.81 8.85
CA LEU A 91 -0.96 1.92 7.78
C LEU A 91 0.56 1.75 7.74
N GLN A 92 1.33 2.85 7.78
CA GLN A 92 2.78 2.76 7.72
C GLN A 92 3.39 2.13 8.97
N ALA A 93 2.90 2.50 10.15
CA ALA A 93 3.35 1.92 11.43
C ALA A 93 2.99 0.43 11.51
N ASP A 94 1.79 0.06 11.09
CA ASP A 94 1.30 -1.32 11.07
C ASP A 94 2.11 -2.19 10.08
N THR A 95 2.47 -1.64 8.91
CA THR A 95 3.37 -2.30 7.94
C THR A 95 4.75 -2.54 8.54
N MET A 96 5.38 -1.50 9.12
CA MET A 96 6.71 -1.62 9.73
C MET A 96 6.74 -2.57 10.93
N ALA A 97 5.63 -2.68 11.65
CA ALA A 97 5.46 -3.61 12.76
C ALA A 97 5.15 -5.05 12.31
N GLY A 98 5.03 -5.32 11.00
CA GLY A 98 4.76 -6.65 10.48
C GLY A 98 3.39 -7.20 10.84
N LYS A 99 2.38 -6.35 11.06
CA LYS A 99 1.01 -6.79 11.40
C LYS A 99 0.35 -7.57 10.26
N PHE A 100 0.82 -7.39 9.06
CA PHE A 100 0.42 -8.08 7.84
C PHE A 100 1.63 -8.23 6.90
N ASP A 101 1.53 -9.14 5.95
CA ASP A 101 2.62 -9.42 5.01
C ASP A 101 2.72 -8.37 3.91
N ILE A 102 1.56 -7.91 3.45
CA ILE A 102 1.40 -6.83 2.45
C ILE A 102 0.26 -5.91 2.87
N ALA A 103 0.27 -4.66 2.38
CA ALA A 103 -0.91 -3.81 2.39
C ALA A 103 -1.37 -3.51 0.96
N MET A 104 -2.65 -3.79 0.69
CA MET A 104 -3.32 -3.55 -0.58
C MET A 104 -4.67 -2.87 -0.35
N CYS A 105 -4.75 -1.59 -0.64
CA CYS A 105 -5.94 -0.75 -0.48
C CYS A 105 -5.83 0.58 -1.24
N GLY A 106 -5.25 0.56 -2.46
CA GLY A 106 -4.99 1.78 -3.22
C GLY A 106 -3.85 2.61 -2.62
N VAL A 107 -2.73 1.96 -2.30
CA VAL A 107 -1.62 2.64 -1.62
C VAL A 107 -0.77 3.40 -2.62
N THR A 108 -0.85 4.73 -2.62
CA THR A 108 -0.03 5.60 -3.49
C THR A 108 1.47 5.36 -3.27
N ARG A 109 2.23 5.13 -4.34
CA ARG A 109 3.69 5.10 -4.30
C ARG A 109 4.24 6.49 -4.03
N THR A 110 5.11 6.62 -3.03
CA THR A 110 5.81 7.87 -2.72
C THR A 110 7.22 7.61 -2.24
N PHE A 111 8.16 8.52 -2.51
CA PHE A 111 9.53 8.41 -1.99
C PHE A 111 9.57 8.28 -0.46
N ALA A 112 8.70 8.98 0.25
CA ALA A 112 8.64 8.91 1.71
C ALA A 112 8.24 7.52 2.24
N ARG A 113 7.40 6.78 1.51
CA ARG A 113 7.05 5.40 1.82
C ARG A 113 8.19 4.46 1.48
N GLU A 114 8.78 4.59 0.28
CA GLU A 114 9.89 3.77 -0.20
C GLU A 114 11.15 3.89 0.67
N GLN A 115 11.40 5.07 1.24
CA GLN A 115 12.52 5.25 2.18
C GLN A 115 12.38 4.39 3.45
N LYS A 116 11.17 4.09 3.89
CA LYS A 116 10.91 3.38 5.16
C LYS A 116 10.43 1.94 4.98
N MET A 117 9.86 1.63 3.84
CA MET A 117 9.21 0.35 3.53
C MET A 117 9.55 -0.03 2.10
N ASN A 118 9.24 -1.25 1.68
CA ASN A 118 9.29 -1.66 0.28
C ASN A 118 7.93 -1.38 -0.38
N MET A 119 7.98 -0.95 -1.64
CA MET A 119 6.79 -0.85 -2.49
C MET A 119 7.03 -1.60 -3.79
N SER A 120 6.05 -2.38 -4.23
CA SER A 120 6.10 -3.06 -5.54
C SER A 120 6.28 -2.07 -6.69
N HIS A 121 6.53 -2.58 -7.89
CA HIS A 121 6.34 -1.82 -9.13
C HIS A 121 4.95 -1.18 -9.14
N GLY A 122 4.82 -0.07 -9.85
CA GLY A 122 3.56 0.66 -9.93
C GLY A 122 2.56 -0.06 -10.81
N TYR A 123 1.32 -0.10 -10.37
CA TYR A 123 0.17 -0.52 -11.18
C TYR A 123 -0.90 0.57 -11.16
N LEU A 124 -1.74 0.64 -12.17
CA LEU A 124 -2.76 1.67 -12.38
C LEU A 124 -2.23 3.11 -12.22
N THR A 125 -2.44 3.91 -13.22
CA THR A 125 -2.10 5.35 -13.19
C THR A 125 -3.32 6.14 -12.73
N PHE A 126 -3.10 7.07 -11.80
CA PHE A 126 -4.13 7.97 -11.31
C PHE A 126 -3.53 9.34 -10.95
N GLY A 127 -4.38 10.29 -10.56
CA GLY A 127 -3.93 11.59 -10.07
C GLY A 127 -4.86 12.15 -9.02
N LYS A 128 -4.37 13.12 -8.23
CA LYS A 128 -5.19 13.88 -7.31
C LYS A 128 -6.19 14.71 -8.07
N THR A 129 -7.43 14.67 -7.64
CA THR A 129 -8.54 15.41 -8.21
C THR A 129 -9.48 15.86 -7.10
N ILE A 130 -10.59 16.44 -7.48
CA ILE A 130 -11.65 16.82 -6.56
C ILE A 130 -12.95 16.11 -6.86
N LEU A 131 -13.74 15.91 -5.81
CA LEU A 131 -15.14 15.59 -5.88
C LEU A 131 -15.92 16.75 -5.29
N CYS A 132 -16.93 17.25 -5.99
CA CYS A 132 -17.79 18.36 -5.56
C CYS A 132 -19.24 18.09 -5.93
N ARG A 133 -20.16 18.96 -5.49
CA ARG A 133 -21.53 18.92 -5.98
C ARG A 133 -21.56 19.24 -7.47
N LYS A 134 -22.43 18.58 -8.22
CA LYS A 134 -22.63 18.82 -9.65
C LYS A 134 -22.98 20.28 -9.97
N ALA A 135 -23.76 20.93 -9.11
CA ALA A 135 -24.10 22.35 -9.23
C ALA A 135 -22.89 23.28 -9.10
N ASP A 136 -21.82 22.84 -8.45
CA ASP A 136 -20.60 23.62 -8.18
C ASP A 136 -19.43 23.28 -9.11
N ALA A 137 -19.58 22.32 -10.03
CA ALA A 137 -18.49 21.82 -10.88
C ALA A 137 -17.74 22.91 -11.66
N LYS A 138 -18.45 23.93 -12.11
CA LYS A 138 -17.85 25.07 -12.85
C LYS A 138 -17.09 26.05 -11.96
N LYS A 139 -17.22 25.95 -10.62
CA LYS A 139 -16.55 26.85 -9.66
C LYS A 139 -15.16 26.37 -9.27
N PHE A 140 -14.88 25.07 -9.46
CA PHE A 140 -13.68 24.39 -8.96
C PHE A 140 -12.97 23.71 -10.11
N THR A 141 -12.11 24.45 -10.82
CA THR A 141 -11.41 23.99 -12.02
C THR A 141 -9.89 24.10 -11.91
N SER A 142 -9.40 24.58 -10.77
CA SER A 142 -7.96 24.76 -10.52
C SER A 142 -7.66 24.74 -9.02
N GLU A 143 -6.39 24.54 -8.64
CA GLU A 143 -5.93 24.70 -7.24
C GLU A 143 -6.22 26.09 -6.71
N ALA A 144 -6.09 27.13 -7.54
CA ALA A 144 -6.36 28.51 -7.15
C ALA A 144 -7.83 28.74 -6.74
N ASP A 145 -8.76 28.00 -7.34
CA ASP A 145 -10.17 28.07 -6.94
C ASP A 145 -10.42 27.45 -5.58
N LEU A 146 -9.64 26.43 -5.23
CA LEU A 146 -9.74 25.69 -3.96
C LEU A 146 -9.02 26.43 -2.82
N ASN A 147 -7.92 27.11 -3.12
CA ASN A 147 -7.03 27.71 -2.12
C ASN A 147 -7.54 29.07 -1.62
N LYS A 148 -8.78 29.10 -1.16
CA LYS A 148 -9.47 30.31 -0.64
C LYS A 148 -10.11 30.00 0.71
N LYS A 149 -10.01 30.89 1.68
CA LYS A 149 -10.60 30.74 3.02
C LYS A 149 -12.11 30.43 3.01
N SER A 150 -12.82 30.86 1.98
CA SER A 150 -14.24 30.60 1.80
C SER A 150 -14.55 29.18 1.32
N VAL A 151 -13.55 28.39 0.87
CA VAL A 151 -13.72 27.03 0.36
C VAL A 151 -13.41 26.02 1.46
N ARG A 152 -14.39 25.19 1.75
CA ARG A 152 -14.28 24.09 2.72
C ARG A 152 -13.83 22.83 1.99
N VAL A 153 -12.58 22.44 2.24
CA VAL A 153 -11.97 21.26 1.65
C VAL A 153 -12.00 20.13 2.67
N MET A 154 -12.57 18.97 2.34
CA MET A 154 -12.65 17.83 3.24
C MET A 154 -11.72 16.70 2.80
N VAL A 155 -11.04 16.10 3.76
CA VAL A 155 -10.10 14.98 3.58
C VAL A 155 -10.22 14.00 4.72
N ASN A 156 -9.80 12.76 4.50
CA ASN A 156 -9.54 11.79 5.57
C ASN A 156 -8.11 11.96 6.12
N PRO A 157 -7.87 11.69 7.42
CA PRO A 157 -6.58 11.90 8.06
C PRO A 157 -5.54 10.81 7.70
N GLY A 158 -4.25 11.18 7.67
CA GLY A 158 -3.09 10.29 7.57
C GLY A 158 -2.71 9.86 6.17
N GLY A 159 -3.55 10.14 5.15
CA GLY A 159 -3.33 9.77 3.76
C GLY A 159 -2.57 10.81 2.94
N THR A 160 -2.43 10.53 1.64
CA THR A 160 -1.83 11.46 0.68
C THR A 160 -2.77 12.61 0.30
N ASN A 161 -4.09 12.45 0.50
CA ASN A 161 -5.08 13.50 0.27
C ASN A 161 -4.93 14.64 1.27
N GLU A 162 -4.80 14.32 2.56
CA GLU A 162 -4.51 15.31 3.60
C GLU A 162 -3.18 16.02 3.36
N LYS A 163 -2.12 15.27 3.02
CA LYS A 163 -0.81 15.86 2.71
C LYS A 163 -0.88 16.81 1.52
N PHE A 164 -1.61 16.44 0.47
CA PHE A 164 -1.82 17.30 -0.69
C PHE A 164 -2.53 18.61 -0.29
N ALA A 165 -3.63 18.53 0.46
CA ALA A 165 -4.38 19.69 0.89
C ALA A 165 -3.53 20.63 1.76
N LEU A 166 -2.79 20.10 2.74
CA LEU A 166 -1.91 20.88 3.61
C LEU A 166 -0.77 21.58 2.85
N SER A 167 -0.23 20.92 1.81
CA SER A 167 0.91 21.47 1.05
C SER A 167 0.48 22.46 -0.04
N ASN A 168 -0.63 22.21 -0.73
CA ASN A 168 -1.01 22.95 -1.94
C ASN A 168 -2.17 23.93 -1.71
N LEU A 169 -2.95 23.74 -0.63
CA LEU A 169 -4.14 24.55 -0.34
C LEU A 169 -4.07 25.21 1.05
N PRO A 170 -2.97 25.92 1.39
CA PRO A 170 -2.76 26.41 2.76
C PRO A 170 -3.77 27.46 3.21
N ASN A 171 -4.49 28.10 2.28
CA ASN A 171 -5.46 29.16 2.59
C ASN A 171 -6.91 28.65 2.65
N CYS A 172 -7.19 27.38 2.31
CA CYS A 172 -8.55 26.84 2.37
C CYS A 172 -9.00 26.60 3.82
N THR A 173 -10.29 26.41 4.02
CA THR A 173 -10.80 25.87 5.29
C THR A 173 -10.77 24.34 5.22
N LEU A 174 -9.71 23.74 5.80
CA LEU A 174 -9.53 22.29 5.82
C LEU A 174 -10.42 21.66 6.89
N LEU A 175 -11.22 20.67 6.48
CA LEU A 175 -12.06 19.84 7.33
C LEU A 175 -11.54 18.39 7.27
N VAL A 176 -11.37 17.77 8.43
CA VAL A 176 -10.90 16.38 8.53
C VAL A 176 -12.04 15.49 8.99
N HIS A 177 -12.36 14.44 8.21
CA HIS A 177 -13.36 13.44 8.55
C HIS A 177 -12.72 12.04 8.56
N PRO A 178 -12.83 11.28 9.68
CA PRO A 178 -12.07 10.05 9.84
C PRO A 178 -12.49 8.90 8.90
N GLN A 179 -13.74 8.85 8.47
CA GLN A 179 -14.28 7.81 7.60
C GLN A 179 -14.28 8.28 6.15
N ASN A 180 -13.27 7.85 5.35
CA ASN A 180 -13.12 8.27 3.97
C ASN A 180 -14.39 8.01 3.14
N ALA A 181 -14.98 6.83 3.26
CA ALA A 181 -16.16 6.42 2.49
C ALA A 181 -17.44 7.25 2.78
N GLU A 182 -17.48 8.04 3.85
CA GLU A 182 -18.61 8.92 4.19
C GLU A 182 -18.50 10.30 3.56
N ILE A 183 -17.28 10.74 3.22
CA ILE A 183 -17.02 12.09 2.73
C ILE A 183 -17.85 12.44 1.47
N PRO A 184 -18.01 11.57 0.46
CA PRO A 184 -18.81 11.89 -0.72
C PRO A 184 -20.25 12.27 -0.39
N ALA A 185 -20.90 11.57 0.54
CA ALA A 185 -22.26 11.90 0.98
C ALA A 185 -22.29 13.28 1.67
N LEU A 186 -21.28 13.58 2.51
CA LEU A 186 -21.16 14.90 3.17
C LEU A 186 -20.96 16.04 2.16
N ILE A 187 -20.23 15.81 1.06
CA ILE A 187 -20.11 16.77 -0.05
C ILE A 187 -21.47 16.98 -0.72
N ALA A 188 -22.17 15.89 -1.06
CA ALA A 188 -23.49 15.98 -1.67
C ALA A 188 -24.50 16.74 -0.80
N GLU A 189 -24.41 16.61 0.52
CA GLU A 189 -25.22 17.32 1.52
C GLU A 189 -24.77 18.77 1.80
N GLY A 190 -23.66 19.23 1.20
CA GLY A 190 -23.16 20.58 1.40
C GLY A 190 -22.45 20.84 2.73
N LYS A 191 -22.03 19.78 3.45
CA LYS A 191 -21.24 19.89 4.70
C LYS A 191 -19.82 20.39 4.43
N ALA A 192 -19.28 20.13 3.23
CA ALA A 192 -18.10 20.76 2.67
C ALA A 192 -18.33 21.09 1.18
N ASP A 193 -17.39 21.78 0.55
CA ASP A 193 -17.54 22.21 -0.83
C ASP A 193 -16.87 21.22 -1.78
N VAL A 194 -15.69 20.73 -1.41
CA VAL A 194 -14.94 19.74 -2.19
C VAL A 194 -14.30 18.71 -1.27
N MET A 195 -14.10 17.48 -1.80
CA MET A 195 -13.22 16.47 -1.27
C MET A 195 -11.97 16.41 -2.15
N ILE A 196 -10.77 16.40 -1.56
CA ILE A 196 -9.57 15.97 -2.28
C ILE A 196 -9.53 14.45 -2.26
N THR A 197 -9.44 13.87 -3.46
CA THR A 197 -9.42 12.43 -3.68
C THR A 197 -8.56 12.07 -4.90
N GLU A 198 -8.63 10.84 -5.37
CA GLU A 198 -7.99 10.38 -6.60
C GLU A 198 -9.02 10.12 -7.71
N THR A 199 -8.53 10.17 -8.97
CA THR A 199 -9.39 10.01 -10.16
C THR A 199 -10.20 8.71 -10.15
N MET A 200 -9.63 7.60 -9.65
CA MET A 200 -10.31 6.31 -9.54
C MET A 200 -11.52 6.38 -8.61
N GLU A 201 -11.30 6.91 -7.40
CA GLU A 201 -12.34 7.05 -6.39
C GLU A 201 -13.41 8.05 -6.83
N ALA A 202 -12.99 9.21 -7.35
CA ALA A 202 -13.91 10.25 -7.82
C ALA A 202 -14.83 9.74 -8.94
N ARG A 203 -14.27 9.00 -9.92
CA ARG A 203 -15.04 8.38 -11.01
C ARG A 203 -16.12 7.44 -10.46
N ARG A 204 -15.76 6.63 -9.47
CA ARG A 204 -16.70 5.71 -8.82
C ARG A 204 -17.83 6.46 -8.13
N TYR A 205 -17.54 7.49 -7.34
CA TYR A 205 -18.57 8.23 -6.62
C TYR A 205 -19.47 9.07 -7.52
N VAL A 206 -18.96 9.61 -8.63
CA VAL A 206 -19.81 10.31 -9.63
C VAL A 206 -20.78 9.34 -10.31
N ARG A 207 -20.37 8.09 -10.51
CA ARG A 207 -21.23 7.04 -11.06
C ARG A 207 -22.31 6.60 -10.05
N ASP A 208 -21.95 6.51 -8.77
CA ASP A 208 -22.82 6.04 -7.70
C ASP A 208 -23.81 7.12 -7.22
N ASP A 209 -23.49 8.42 -7.34
CA ASP A 209 -24.34 9.54 -6.89
C ASP A 209 -24.39 10.67 -7.92
N ALA A 210 -25.52 10.82 -8.60
CA ALA A 210 -25.73 11.83 -9.65
C ALA A 210 -25.70 13.30 -9.15
N ARG A 211 -25.68 13.52 -7.83
CA ARG A 211 -25.53 14.87 -7.21
C ARG A 211 -24.07 15.35 -7.25
N LEU A 212 -23.12 14.43 -7.48
CA LEU A 212 -21.67 14.66 -7.46
C LEU A 212 -21.11 14.90 -8.87
N ALA A 213 -19.95 15.54 -8.94
CA ALA A 213 -19.14 15.73 -10.13
C ALA A 213 -17.66 15.76 -9.77
N ALA A 214 -16.82 15.40 -10.73
CA ALA A 214 -15.37 15.48 -10.63
C ALA A 214 -14.83 16.18 -11.88
N PRO A 215 -14.77 17.51 -11.89
CA PRO A 215 -14.46 18.29 -13.09
C PRO A 215 -13.03 18.15 -13.60
N LEU A 216 -12.13 17.59 -12.81
CA LEU A 216 -10.70 17.44 -13.12
C LEU A 216 -10.30 15.95 -13.26
N LEU A 217 -11.20 15.09 -13.74
CA LEU A 217 -10.88 13.66 -13.98
C LEU A 217 -9.84 13.47 -15.08
N ASP A 218 -9.91 14.27 -16.14
CA ASP A 218 -9.04 14.14 -17.32
C ASP A 218 -7.77 15.00 -17.20
N ASP A 219 -7.77 15.99 -16.30
CA ASP A 219 -6.63 16.86 -15.99
C ASP A 219 -6.40 16.96 -14.47
N PRO A 220 -5.96 15.88 -13.83
CA PRO A 220 -5.74 15.83 -12.39
C PRO A 220 -4.50 16.62 -11.98
N PHE A 221 -4.45 17.09 -10.73
CA PHE A 221 -3.35 17.87 -10.17
C PHE A 221 -2.01 17.12 -10.14
N THR A 222 -2.03 15.80 -10.11
CA THR A 222 -0.82 14.95 -10.03
C THR A 222 -0.94 13.73 -10.93
N LYS A 223 0.19 13.05 -11.15
CA LYS A 223 0.22 11.73 -11.79
C LYS A 223 1.01 10.76 -10.92
N ASN A 224 0.37 9.69 -10.51
CA ASN A 224 0.91 8.73 -9.56
C ASN A 224 0.57 7.29 -9.98
N HIS A 225 1.18 6.31 -9.30
CA HIS A 225 0.83 4.90 -9.35
C HIS A 225 0.48 4.39 -7.97
N PHE A 226 -0.38 3.39 -7.88
CA PHE A 226 -0.49 2.55 -6.70
C PHE A 226 0.67 1.55 -6.65
N GLY A 227 0.90 0.99 -5.48
CA GLY A 227 1.87 -0.09 -5.25
C GLY A 227 1.49 -0.89 -4.02
N ILE A 228 1.92 -2.14 -3.99
CA ILE A 228 1.77 -3.03 -2.83
C ILE A 228 2.83 -2.63 -1.81
N LEU A 229 2.41 -2.34 -0.57
CA LEU A 229 3.29 -1.89 0.50
C LEU A 229 3.69 -3.08 1.37
N MET A 230 4.99 -3.17 1.71
CA MET A 230 5.59 -4.26 2.49
C MET A 230 6.60 -3.72 3.49
N ALA A 231 6.85 -4.44 4.58
CA ALA A 231 7.98 -4.17 5.45
C ALA A 231 9.31 -4.34 4.68
N LYS A 232 10.36 -3.61 5.10
CA LYS A 232 11.73 -3.81 4.57
C LYS A 232 12.35 -5.08 5.15
N GLY A 233 13.40 -5.56 4.45
CA GLY A 233 14.28 -6.62 4.94
C GLY A 233 14.20 -7.92 4.16
N ASP A 234 13.19 -8.09 3.31
CA ASP A 234 13.07 -9.30 2.47
C ASP A 234 12.99 -8.90 0.99
N GLN A 235 14.11 -9.06 0.29
CA GLN A 235 14.21 -8.74 -1.14
C GLN A 235 13.54 -9.80 -1.99
N ASP A 236 13.59 -11.06 -1.57
CA ASP A 236 12.98 -12.18 -2.32
C ASP A 236 11.46 -12.06 -2.30
N TRP A 237 10.90 -11.63 -1.17
CA TRP A 237 9.48 -11.30 -1.07
C TRP A 237 9.08 -10.17 -2.02
N LEU A 238 9.82 -9.06 -2.04
CA LEU A 238 9.58 -7.96 -2.97
C LEU A 238 9.68 -8.41 -4.43
N ASN A 239 10.71 -9.21 -4.77
CA ASN A 239 10.91 -9.74 -6.10
C ASN A 239 9.76 -10.66 -6.53
N TYR A 240 9.28 -11.52 -5.63
CA TYR A 240 8.13 -12.39 -5.90
C TYR A 240 6.85 -11.59 -6.18
N VAL A 241 6.56 -10.59 -5.35
CA VAL A 241 5.39 -9.72 -5.54
C VAL A 241 5.48 -8.96 -6.86
N ASN A 242 6.66 -8.43 -7.22
CA ASN A 242 6.87 -7.75 -8.50
C ASN A 242 6.70 -8.71 -9.69
N PHE A 243 7.30 -9.89 -9.62
CA PHE A 243 7.15 -10.92 -10.66
C PHE A 243 5.68 -11.32 -10.84
N PHE A 244 4.95 -11.54 -9.74
CA PHE A 244 3.52 -11.83 -9.81
C PHE A 244 2.74 -10.70 -10.52
N MET A 245 3.00 -9.44 -10.19
CA MET A 245 2.31 -8.30 -10.82
C MET A 245 2.62 -8.21 -12.31
N GLU A 246 3.87 -8.42 -12.71
CA GLU A 246 4.29 -8.44 -14.11
C GLU A 246 3.60 -9.55 -14.91
N GLU A 247 3.53 -10.77 -14.35
CA GLU A 247 2.83 -11.89 -14.99
C GLU A 247 1.33 -11.64 -15.14
N LYS A 248 0.69 -11.00 -14.13
CA LYS A 248 -0.74 -10.66 -14.18
C LYS A 248 -1.06 -9.50 -15.15
N ASP A 249 -0.12 -8.61 -15.35
CA ASP A 249 -0.19 -7.58 -16.39
C ASP A 249 -0.06 -8.21 -17.78
N MET A 250 0.97 -9.03 -18.00
CA MET A 250 1.24 -9.70 -19.28
C MET A 250 0.13 -10.65 -19.73
N ASP A 251 -0.51 -11.37 -18.82
CA ASP A 251 -1.61 -12.31 -19.14
C ASP A 251 -2.97 -11.60 -19.32
N GLY A 252 -3.02 -10.26 -19.17
CA GLY A 252 -4.22 -9.43 -19.30
C GLY A 252 -5.20 -9.55 -18.14
N THR A 253 -4.79 -10.14 -17.02
CA THR A 253 -5.64 -10.26 -15.82
C THR A 253 -5.90 -8.90 -15.19
N LEU A 254 -4.84 -8.04 -15.08
CA LEU A 254 -5.00 -6.70 -14.51
C LEU A 254 -5.90 -5.83 -15.38
N ASP A 255 -5.82 -5.92 -16.71
CA ASP A 255 -6.72 -5.19 -17.62
C ASP A 255 -8.19 -5.58 -17.43
N LYS A 256 -8.47 -6.88 -17.28
CA LYS A 256 -9.83 -7.37 -17.00
C LYS A 256 -10.40 -6.85 -15.69
N LEU A 257 -9.56 -6.83 -14.64
CA LEU A 257 -9.94 -6.29 -13.34
C LEU A 257 -10.13 -4.76 -13.40
N GLU A 258 -9.29 -4.06 -14.17
CA GLU A 258 -9.48 -2.63 -14.41
C GLU A 258 -10.81 -2.34 -15.11
N ASP A 259 -11.15 -3.10 -16.16
CA ASP A 259 -12.45 -2.98 -16.83
C ASP A 259 -13.63 -3.24 -15.90
N GLN A 260 -13.49 -4.21 -14.99
CA GLN A 260 -14.56 -4.60 -14.05
C GLN A 260 -14.78 -3.57 -12.93
N TYR A 261 -13.71 -3.02 -12.36
CA TYR A 261 -13.79 -2.22 -11.14
C TYR A 261 -13.62 -0.71 -11.38
N ILE A 262 -12.82 -0.32 -12.38
CA ILE A 262 -12.37 1.07 -12.57
C ILE A 262 -13.11 1.77 -13.70
N LYS A 263 -13.23 1.14 -14.87
CA LYS A 263 -13.92 1.68 -16.06
C LYS A 263 -15.42 1.45 -15.97
#